data_eae824d9b15d4a458ff46dd7eb09f1e2
#
_entry.id   eae824d9b15d4a458ff46dd7eb09f1e2
#
_cell.length_a   1.000
_cell.length_b   1.000
_cell.length_c   1.000
_cell.angle_alpha   90.00
_cell.angle_beta   90.00
_cell.angle_gamma   90.00
#
_symmetry.space_group_name_H-M   'P 1'
#
loop_
_entity.id
_entity.type
_entity.pdbx_description
1 polymer ?
#
loop_
_entity_poly.entity_id
_entity_poly.type
_entity_poly.pdbx_seq_one_letter_code
_entity_poly.pdbx_strand_id
1 'polypeptide(L)'
;MEIVPISSVELPIVSALSRKIWPISYKDIISEEQIDYMLNKMYALEALQDNVQKGHRFALIHTGGEAMGFCSFEVHFPDPGISKLHKLYVLPNQHHQGMGSALLSYAVQEAKKDQCHTIFLQVNKKNPAIAFYQKKGFTIKEEAVFDIGQGFVMDDFIMHMSW
;
A
#
# COMPACT_ATOMS: atom_id res chain seq x y z
N MET A 1 -14.09 10.22 -10.07
CA MET A 1 -13.09 9.32 -9.46
C MET A 1 -12.39 8.57 -10.60
N GLU A 2 -11.12 8.78 -10.76
CA GLU A 2 -10.34 8.21 -11.85
C GLU A 2 -9.04 7.59 -11.31
N ILE A 3 -8.72 6.38 -11.74
CA ILE A 3 -7.47 5.70 -11.38
C ILE A 3 -6.55 5.71 -12.60
N VAL A 4 -5.33 6.20 -12.41
CA VAL A 4 -4.33 6.36 -13.47
C VAL A 4 -3.05 5.64 -13.07
N PRO A 5 -2.58 4.65 -13.86
CA PRO A 5 -1.25 4.10 -13.66
C PRO A 5 -0.22 5.20 -13.90
N ILE A 6 0.85 5.20 -13.11
CA ILE A 6 1.87 6.25 -13.17
C ILE A 6 3.25 5.69 -13.47
N SER A 7 4.09 6.55 -14.00
CA SER A 7 5.50 6.30 -14.23
C SER A 7 6.35 6.93 -13.13
N SER A 8 7.68 6.81 -13.24
CA SER A 8 8.61 7.43 -12.29
C SER A 8 8.50 8.96 -12.22
N VAL A 9 7.97 9.61 -13.26
CA VAL A 9 7.79 11.07 -13.31
C VAL A 9 6.80 11.55 -12.23
N GLU A 10 5.78 10.77 -11.90
CA GLU A 10 4.74 11.13 -10.94
C GLU A 10 5.02 10.64 -9.51
N LEU A 11 6.12 9.92 -9.27
CA LEU A 11 6.49 9.45 -7.92
C LEU A 11 6.60 10.56 -6.86
N PRO A 12 6.99 11.80 -7.18
CA PRO A 12 6.93 12.89 -6.20
C PRO A 12 5.54 13.11 -5.61
N ILE A 13 4.47 12.82 -6.36
CA ILE A 13 3.09 12.91 -5.85
C ILE A 13 2.85 11.85 -4.78
N VAL A 14 3.32 10.63 -5.00
CA VAL A 14 3.24 9.53 -4.00
C VAL A 14 3.97 9.93 -2.73
N SER A 15 5.19 10.44 -2.84
CA SER A 15 5.96 10.91 -1.68
C SER A 15 5.22 12.01 -0.91
N ALA A 16 4.67 13.00 -1.61
CA ALA A 16 3.93 14.09 -0.98
C ALA A 16 2.66 13.60 -0.29
N LEU A 17 1.89 12.71 -0.92
CA LEU A 17 0.69 12.12 -0.32
C LEU A 17 1.03 11.32 0.94
N SER A 18 2.07 10.50 0.90
CA SER A 18 2.47 9.68 2.06
C SER A 18 2.79 10.55 3.28
N ARG A 19 3.43 11.69 3.08
CA ARG A 19 3.80 12.63 4.15
C ARG A 19 2.60 13.35 4.75
N LYS A 20 1.49 13.43 4.03
CA LYS A 20 0.21 13.93 4.56
C LYS A 20 -0.58 12.82 5.26
N ILE A 21 -0.49 11.61 4.78
CA ILE A 21 -1.32 10.48 5.25
C ILE A 21 -0.75 9.83 6.50
N TRP A 22 0.53 9.47 6.48
CA TRP A 22 1.15 8.66 7.53
C TRP A 22 1.10 9.28 8.93
N PRO A 23 1.40 10.58 9.13
CA PRO A 23 1.35 11.18 10.46
C PRO A 23 -0.04 11.11 11.12
N ILE A 24 -1.11 11.08 10.32
CA ILE A 24 -2.48 10.98 10.80
C ILE A 24 -2.87 9.51 11.00
N SER A 25 -2.60 8.67 9.99
CA SER A 25 -3.04 7.28 10.00
C SER A 25 -2.32 6.42 11.04
N TYR A 26 -1.07 6.72 11.34
CA TYR A 26 -0.23 5.90 12.22
C TYR A 26 0.07 6.53 13.59
N LYS A 27 -0.47 7.70 13.90
CA LYS A 27 -0.17 8.42 15.15
C LYS A 27 -0.42 7.62 16.43
N ASP A 28 -1.42 6.74 16.42
CA ASP A 28 -1.79 5.91 17.57
C ASP A 28 -1.30 4.47 17.44
N ILE A 29 -0.50 4.17 16.44
CA ILE A 29 -0.03 2.81 16.12
C ILE A 29 1.47 2.68 16.39
N ILE A 30 2.26 3.64 15.92
CA ILE A 30 3.71 3.69 16.08
C ILE A 30 4.14 5.10 16.54
N SER A 31 5.38 5.22 17.03
CA SER A 31 5.90 6.50 17.49
C SER A 31 6.11 7.50 16.34
N GLU A 32 6.14 8.78 16.67
CA GLU A 32 6.45 9.82 15.70
C GLU A 32 7.83 9.62 15.07
N GLU A 33 8.82 9.22 15.86
CA GLU A 33 10.16 8.90 15.35
C GLU A 33 10.13 7.75 14.36
N GLN A 34 9.33 6.72 14.62
CA GLN A 34 9.18 5.60 13.68
C GLN A 34 8.47 6.02 12.41
N ILE A 35 7.45 6.88 12.50
CA ILE A 35 6.79 7.44 11.30
C ILE A 35 7.80 8.17 10.44
N ASP A 36 8.57 9.07 11.01
CA ASP A 36 9.59 9.84 10.28
C ASP A 36 10.65 8.94 9.65
N TYR A 37 11.10 7.95 10.40
CA TYR A 37 12.08 6.97 9.91
C TYR A 37 11.53 6.19 8.70
N MET A 38 10.30 5.70 8.80
CA MET A 38 9.67 4.91 7.73
C MET A 38 9.38 5.77 6.50
N LEU A 39 8.93 7.01 6.67
CA LEU A 39 8.71 7.92 5.55
C LEU A 39 10.01 8.19 4.79
N ASN A 40 11.10 8.45 5.50
CA ASN A 40 12.39 8.69 4.88
C ASN A 40 12.97 7.44 4.20
N LYS A 41 12.74 6.26 4.79
CA LYS A 41 13.23 4.99 4.24
C LYS A 41 12.43 4.51 3.04
N MET A 42 11.10 4.62 3.10
CA MET A 42 10.18 3.97 2.15
C MET A 42 9.64 4.92 1.07
N TYR A 43 9.58 6.21 1.36
CA TYR A 43 8.92 7.20 0.49
C TYR A 43 9.82 8.32 0.02
N ALA A 44 11.11 8.26 0.31
CA ALA A 44 12.09 9.09 -0.39
C ALA A 44 12.03 8.75 -1.89
N LEU A 45 12.28 9.73 -2.74
CA LEU A 45 12.16 9.55 -4.19
C LEU A 45 13.03 8.39 -4.70
N GLU A 46 14.25 8.26 -4.18
CA GLU A 46 15.15 7.16 -4.54
C GLU A 46 14.57 5.79 -4.18
N ALA A 47 13.92 5.68 -3.02
CA ALA A 47 13.29 4.42 -2.58
C ALA A 47 12.12 4.05 -3.50
N LEU A 48 11.31 5.02 -3.89
CA LEU A 48 10.19 4.79 -4.81
C LEU A 48 10.68 4.43 -6.22
N GLN A 49 11.74 5.07 -6.70
CA GLN A 49 12.37 4.73 -7.97
C GLN A 49 12.94 3.30 -7.95
N ASP A 50 13.58 2.90 -6.85
CA ASP A 50 14.07 1.55 -6.66
C ASP A 50 12.92 0.53 -6.68
N ASN A 51 11.78 0.85 -6.05
CA ASN A 51 10.58 0.01 -6.11
C ASN A 51 10.14 -0.24 -7.56
N VAL A 52 10.07 0.81 -8.38
CA VAL A 52 9.67 0.69 -9.78
C VAL A 52 10.65 -0.19 -10.56
N GLN A 53 11.95 -0.03 -10.33
CA GLN A 53 12.98 -0.85 -10.97
C GLN A 53 12.86 -2.33 -10.58
N LYS A 54 12.40 -2.61 -9.36
CA LYS A 54 12.18 -3.98 -8.87
C LYS A 54 10.86 -4.61 -9.35
N GLY A 55 10.02 -3.85 -10.05
CA GLY A 55 8.78 -4.37 -10.60
C GLY A 55 7.50 -3.88 -9.92
N HIS A 56 7.61 -2.97 -8.93
CA HIS A 56 6.41 -2.38 -8.32
C HIS A 56 5.70 -1.49 -9.33
N ARG A 57 4.38 -1.65 -9.43
CA ARG A 57 3.50 -0.79 -10.22
C ARG A 57 2.77 0.16 -9.29
N PHE A 58 2.63 1.40 -9.70
CA PHE A 58 1.95 2.44 -8.91
C PHE A 58 0.77 2.99 -9.69
N ALA A 59 -0.29 3.33 -8.98
CA ALA A 59 -1.44 4.05 -9.53
C ALA A 59 -1.90 5.12 -8.55
N LEU A 60 -2.38 6.23 -9.09
CA LEU A 60 -3.00 7.31 -8.34
C LEU A 60 -4.52 7.31 -8.56
N ILE A 61 -5.27 7.66 -7.54
CA ILE A 61 -6.71 7.93 -7.66
C ILE A 61 -6.94 9.43 -7.55
N HIS A 62 -7.67 9.98 -8.51
CA HIS A 62 -7.96 11.41 -8.63
C HIS A 62 -9.45 11.69 -8.46
N THR A 63 -9.76 12.83 -7.89
CA THR A 63 -11.09 13.43 -7.87
C THR A 63 -10.95 14.92 -8.14
N GLY A 64 -11.71 15.44 -9.13
CA GLY A 64 -11.61 16.85 -9.48
C GLY A 64 -10.22 17.28 -9.95
N GLY A 65 -9.46 16.38 -10.55
CA GLY A 65 -8.11 16.66 -11.02
C GLY A 65 -7.01 16.58 -9.97
N GLU A 66 -7.36 16.31 -8.71
CA GLU A 66 -6.40 16.20 -7.63
C GLU A 66 -6.19 14.75 -7.20
N ALA A 67 -4.93 14.40 -6.90
CA ALA A 67 -4.59 13.08 -6.39
C ALA A 67 -5.02 12.95 -4.92
N MET A 68 -5.82 11.93 -4.64
CA MET A 68 -6.40 11.69 -3.31
C MET A 68 -5.82 10.46 -2.61
N GLY A 69 -5.12 9.62 -3.35
CA GLY A 69 -4.55 8.38 -2.81
C GLY A 69 -3.75 7.64 -3.85
N PHE A 70 -3.17 6.55 -3.42
CA PHE A 70 -2.32 5.72 -4.29
C PHE A 70 -2.31 4.27 -3.85
N CYS A 71 -1.99 3.38 -4.76
CA CYS A 71 -1.62 2.01 -4.45
C CYS A 71 -0.31 1.62 -5.14
N SER A 72 0.33 0.61 -4.60
CA SER A 72 1.47 -0.05 -5.22
C SER A 72 1.34 -1.54 -5.05
N PHE A 73 1.60 -2.28 -6.11
CA PHE A 73 1.51 -3.73 -6.13
C PHE A 73 2.56 -4.32 -7.08
N GLU A 74 2.80 -5.61 -6.92
CA GLU A 74 3.77 -6.35 -7.72
C GLU A 74 3.17 -7.70 -8.10
N VAL A 75 3.28 -8.06 -9.37
CA VAL A 75 2.77 -9.33 -9.87
C VAL A 75 3.90 -10.37 -9.92
N HIS A 76 3.55 -11.65 -9.78
CA HIS A 76 4.52 -12.76 -9.77
C HIS A 76 5.61 -12.57 -8.69
N PHE A 77 5.17 -12.16 -7.52
CA PHE A 77 6.03 -11.95 -6.34
C PHE A 77 5.40 -12.59 -5.09
N PRO A 78 6.15 -13.37 -4.26
CA PRO A 78 7.53 -13.79 -4.51
C PRO A 78 7.66 -14.89 -5.56
N ASP A 79 6.54 -15.47 -5.98
CA ASP A 79 6.49 -16.60 -6.90
C ASP A 79 5.51 -16.35 -8.04
N PRO A 80 5.62 -17.09 -9.16
CA PRO A 80 4.63 -16.99 -10.25
C PRO A 80 3.21 -17.22 -9.75
N GLY A 81 2.27 -16.42 -10.25
CA GLY A 81 0.85 -16.53 -9.91
C GLY A 81 0.44 -15.85 -8.61
N ILE A 82 1.38 -15.33 -7.83
CA ILE A 82 1.13 -14.60 -6.59
C ILE A 82 1.42 -13.12 -6.82
N SER A 83 0.61 -12.25 -6.25
CA SER A 83 0.85 -10.81 -6.26
C SER A 83 0.90 -10.26 -4.84
N LYS A 84 1.58 -9.14 -4.67
CA LYS A 84 1.66 -8.44 -3.37
C LYS A 84 1.12 -7.03 -3.52
N LEU A 85 0.22 -6.65 -2.63
CA LEU A 85 -0.18 -5.27 -2.44
C LEU A 85 0.81 -4.63 -1.45
N HIS A 86 1.69 -3.75 -1.95
CA HIS A 86 2.71 -3.12 -1.12
C HIS A 86 2.19 -1.89 -0.38
N LYS A 87 1.34 -1.09 -1.04
CA LYS A 87 0.85 0.19 -0.51
C LYS A 87 -0.60 0.41 -0.96
N LEU A 88 -1.42 0.90 -0.03
CA LEU A 88 -2.81 1.30 -0.30
C LEU A 88 -3.17 2.40 0.70
N TYR A 89 -3.19 3.64 0.25
CA TYR A 89 -3.42 4.80 1.10
C TYR A 89 -4.30 5.84 0.41
N VAL A 90 -5.22 6.41 1.19
CA VAL A 90 -6.11 7.50 0.77
C VAL A 90 -6.03 8.60 1.82
N LEU A 91 -6.07 9.86 1.39
CA LEU A 91 -6.09 10.99 2.31
C LEU A 91 -7.17 10.79 3.38
N PRO A 92 -6.86 11.03 4.68
CA PRO A 92 -7.80 10.74 5.77
C PRO A 92 -9.15 11.44 5.64
N ASN A 93 -9.19 12.66 5.12
CA ASN A 93 -10.44 13.39 4.89
C ASN A 93 -11.26 12.86 3.71
N GLN A 94 -10.74 11.88 2.97
CA GLN A 94 -11.40 11.22 1.84
C GLN A 94 -11.78 9.77 2.15
N HIS A 95 -11.64 9.33 3.40
CA HIS A 95 -12.05 8.00 3.80
C HIS A 95 -13.57 7.83 3.69
N HIS A 96 -14.02 6.59 3.52
CA HIS A 96 -15.44 6.20 3.38
C HIS A 96 -16.11 6.67 2.08
N GLN A 97 -15.34 7.12 1.09
CA GLN A 97 -15.86 7.50 -0.23
C GLN A 97 -15.62 6.43 -1.30
N GLY A 98 -15.19 5.24 -0.89
CA GLY A 98 -14.96 4.12 -1.80
C GLY A 98 -13.64 4.14 -2.55
N MET A 99 -12.77 5.10 -2.30
CA MET A 99 -11.49 5.22 -3.01
C MET A 99 -10.53 4.07 -2.71
N GLY A 100 -10.45 3.65 -1.44
CA GLY A 100 -9.64 2.49 -1.06
C GLY A 100 -10.12 1.21 -1.73
N SER A 101 -11.44 1.02 -1.80
CA SER A 101 -12.04 -0.11 -2.52
C SER A 101 -11.73 -0.07 -4.00
N ALA A 102 -11.78 1.10 -4.62
CA ALA A 102 -11.48 1.28 -6.04
C ALA A 102 -10.01 0.97 -6.35
N LEU A 103 -9.09 1.47 -5.52
CA LEU A 103 -7.65 1.19 -5.67
C LEU A 103 -7.34 -0.30 -5.47
N LEU A 104 -7.95 -0.94 -4.47
CA LEU A 104 -7.77 -2.37 -4.24
C LEU A 104 -8.31 -3.18 -5.43
N SER A 105 -9.50 -2.85 -5.92
CA SER A 105 -10.09 -3.51 -7.09
C SER A 105 -9.20 -3.34 -8.32
N TYR A 106 -8.63 -2.18 -8.51
CA TYR A 106 -7.68 -1.93 -9.60
C TYR A 106 -6.47 -2.88 -9.50
N ALA A 107 -5.82 -2.94 -8.34
CA ALA A 107 -4.66 -3.82 -8.14
C ALA A 107 -5.01 -5.29 -8.38
N VAL A 108 -6.17 -5.74 -7.90
CA VAL A 108 -6.65 -7.12 -8.10
C VAL A 108 -6.92 -7.39 -9.59
N GLN A 109 -7.55 -6.45 -10.30
CA GLN A 109 -7.83 -6.63 -11.73
C GLN A 109 -6.54 -6.69 -12.55
N GLU A 110 -5.56 -5.86 -12.24
CA GLU A 110 -4.26 -5.91 -12.91
C GLU A 110 -3.53 -7.23 -12.62
N ALA A 111 -3.59 -7.72 -11.37
CA ALA A 111 -3.04 -9.04 -11.03
C ALA A 111 -3.72 -10.18 -11.80
N LYS A 112 -5.05 -10.09 -11.97
CA LYS A 112 -5.81 -11.07 -12.77
C LYS A 112 -5.41 -11.05 -14.23
N LYS A 113 -5.22 -9.88 -14.81
CA LYS A 113 -4.76 -9.73 -16.21
C LYS A 113 -3.41 -10.42 -16.43
N ASP A 114 -2.55 -10.39 -15.43
CA ASP A 114 -1.25 -11.06 -15.46
C ASP A 114 -1.32 -12.50 -14.95
N GLN A 115 -2.52 -13.07 -14.86
CA GLN A 115 -2.75 -14.49 -14.50
C GLN A 115 -2.29 -14.85 -13.08
N CYS A 116 -2.25 -13.88 -12.17
CA CYS A 116 -2.12 -14.17 -10.75
C CYS A 116 -3.46 -14.70 -10.21
N HIS A 117 -3.38 -15.56 -9.20
CA HIS A 117 -4.57 -16.17 -8.56
C HIS A 117 -4.68 -15.82 -7.08
N THR A 118 -3.69 -15.15 -6.54
CA THR A 118 -3.63 -14.76 -5.12
C THR A 118 -2.98 -13.38 -5.00
N ILE A 119 -3.49 -12.59 -4.07
CA ILE A 119 -2.86 -11.34 -3.63
C ILE A 119 -2.69 -11.39 -2.10
N PHE A 120 -1.53 -10.94 -1.61
CA PHE A 120 -1.29 -10.84 -0.19
C PHE A 120 -0.78 -9.45 0.19
N LEU A 121 -0.85 -9.16 1.48
CA LEU A 121 -0.38 -7.89 2.04
C LEU A 121 0.11 -8.08 3.46
N GLN A 122 0.90 -7.12 3.92
CA GLN A 122 1.32 -6.99 5.31
C GLN A 122 0.62 -5.78 5.91
N VAL A 123 0.04 -5.94 7.10
CA VAL A 123 -0.67 -4.87 7.80
C VAL A 123 -0.35 -4.91 9.27
N ASN A 124 -0.08 -3.76 9.89
CA ASN A 124 0.17 -3.67 11.32
C ASN A 124 -1.04 -4.22 12.09
N LYS A 125 -0.78 -5.02 13.12
CA LYS A 125 -1.83 -5.67 13.94
C LYS A 125 -2.80 -4.68 14.58
N LYS A 126 -2.40 -3.44 14.78
CA LYS A 126 -3.23 -2.37 15.37
C LYS A 126 -3.92 -1.50 14.31
N ASN A 127 -3.70 -1.77 13.03
CA ASN A 127 -4.26 -0.94 11.97
C ASN A 127 -5.75 -1.26 11.78
N PRO A 128 -6.64 -0.26 11.87
CA PRO A 128 -8.08 -0.47 11.64
C PRO A 128 -8.41 -0.92 10.21
N ALA A 129 -7.49 -0.78 9.25
CA ALA A 129 -7.67 -1.27 7.89
C ALA A 129 -7.83 -2.80 7.81
N ILE A 130 -7.47 -3.55 8.85
CA ILE A 130 -7.67 -5.01 8.89
C ILE A 130 -9.15 -5.34 8.63
N ALA A 131 -10.08 -4.64 9.28
CA ALA A 131 -11.52 -4.85 9.06
C ALA A 131 -11.93 -4.57 7.61
N PHE A 132 -11.36 -3.55 6.99
CA PHE A 132 -11.56 -3.24 5.57
C PHE A 132 -11.12 -4.41 4.69
N TYR A 133 -9.92 -4.94 4.91
CA TYR A 133 -9.42 -6.06 4.12
C TYR A 133 -10.24 -7.33 4.34
N GLN A 134 -10.67 -7.60 5.57
CA GLN A 134 -11.53 -8.75 5.85
C GLN A 134 -12.86 -8.67 5.10
N LYS A 135 -13.47 -7.48 5.04
CA LYS A 135 -14.70 -7.26 4.24
C LYS A 135 -14.48 -7.48 2.75
N LYS A 136 -13.26 -7.29 2.26
CA LYS A 136 -12.91 -7.51 0.85
C LYS A 136 -12.55 -8.95 0.53
N GLY A 137 -12.54 -9.83 1.52
CA GLY A 137 -12.28 -11.25 1.33
C GLY A 137 -10.88 -11.70 1.71
N PHE A 138 -10.08 -10.83 2.32
CA PHE A 138 -8.78 -11.22 2.86
C PHE A 138 -8.95 -11.97 4.18
N THR A 139 -8.07 -12.95 4.39
CA THR A 139 -7.98 -13.69 5.65
C THR A 139 -6.56 -13.58 6.22
N ILE A 140 -6.46 -13.57 7.55
CA ILE A 140 -5.16 -13.60 8.23
C ILE A 140 -4.56 -14.99 8.07
N LYS A 141 -3.36 -15.07 7.48
CA LYS A 141 -2.64 -16.32 7.27
C LYS A 141 -1.54 -16.55 8.29
N GLU A 142 -0.83 -15.49 8.68
CA GLU A 142 0.25 -15.61 9.65
C GLU A 142 0.53 -14.27 10.32
N GLU A 143 1.32 -14.33 11.39
CA GLU A 143 1.88 -13.17 12.07
C GLU A 143 3.37 -13.11 11.77
N ALA A 144 3.91 -11.91 11.64
CA ALA A 144 5.33 -11.73 11.40
C ALA A 144 5.83 -10.42 12.02
N VAL A 145 7.03 -10.46 12.58
CA VAL A 145 7.72 -9.28 13.11
C VAL A 145 8.93 -9.03 12.22
N PHE A 146 8.99 -7.83 11.65
CA PHE A 146 10.08 -7.44 10.75
C PHE A 146 10.93 -6.38 11.43
N ASP A 147 12.23 -6.64 11.48
CA ASP A 147 13.23 -5.62 11.85
C ASP A 147 13.42 -4.70 10.65
N ILE A 148 13.14 -3.41 10.82
CA ILE A 148 13.27 -2.41 9.76
C ILE A 148 14.47 -1.48 9.97
N GLY A 149 15.34 -1.81 10.94
CA GLY A 149 16.54 -1.04 11.24
C GLY A 149 16.34 -0.04 12.37
N GLN A 150 17.45 0.42 12.94
CA GLN A 150 17.51 1.40 14.01
C GLN A 150 16.67 1.07 15.26
N GLY A 151 16.48 -0.23 15.52
CA GLY A 151 15.70 -0.69 16.65
C GLY A 151 14.19 -0.67 16.45
N PHE A 152 13.71 -0.27 15.27
CA PHE A 152 12.29 -0.29 14.94
C PHE A 152 11.86 -1.64 14.37
N VAL A 153 10.63 -2.03 14.66
CA VAL A 153 10.04 -3.26 14.12
C VAL A 153 8.66 -2.96 13.54
N MET A 154 8.24 -3.82 12.61
CA MET A 154 6.87 -3.91 12.13
C MET A 154 6.27 -5.21 12.64
N ASP A 155 5.26 -5.11 13.50
CA ASP A 155 4.53 -6.25 14.05
C ASP A 155 3.22 -6.40 13.26
N ASP A 156 3.24 -7.30 12.27
CA ASP A 156 2.24 -7.35 11.21
C ASP A 156 1.47 -8.66 11.19
N PHE A 157 0.25 -8.60 10.64
CA PHE A 157 -0.40 -9.75 10.02
C PHE A 157 -0.05 -9.81 8.54
N ILE A 158 0.06 -11.04 8.03
CA ILE A 158 0.07 -11.30 6.59
C ILE A 158 -1.31 -11.82 6.22
N MET A 159 -1.97 -11.12 5.30
CA MET A 159 -3.32 -11.43 4.85
C MET A 159 -3.31 -11.82 3.38
N HIS A 160 -4.14 -12.80 3.03
CA HIS A 160 -4.25 -13.33 1.66
C HIS A 160 -5.69 -13.28 1.18
N MET A 161 -5.85 -13.12 -0.12
CA MET A 161 -7.11 -13.32 -0.84
C MET A 161 -6.81 -14.04 -2.15
N SER A 162 -7.62 -15.05 -2.46
CA SER A 162 -7.50 -15.83 -3.70
C SER A 162 -8.82 -15.81 -4.47
N TRP A 163 -8.73 -16.04 -5.77
CA TRP A 163 -9.89 -16.09 -6.68
C TRP A 163 -9.74 -17.21 -7.71
#